data_7f0d672f16caf545d0381dd3970668a1
#
_entry.id   7f0d672f16caf545d0381dd3970668a1
#
_cell.length_a   1.000
_cell.length_b   1.000
_cell.length_c   1.000
_cell.angle_alpha   90.00
_cell.angle_beta   90.00
_cell.angle_gamma   90.00
#
_symmetry.space_group_name_H-M   'P 1'
#
loop_
_entity.id
_entity.type
_entity.pdbx_description
1 polymer ?
#
loop_
_entity_poly.entity_id
_entity_poly.type
_entity_poly.pdbx_seq_one_letter_code
_entity_poly.pdbx_strand_id
1 'polypeptide(L)'
;KKLQFGSRIDQSESKREELFSVKKVISPDKIELSNGLTVRLLGIKPNPLYQGEAISFLQEKFQKRKVFLKYDAIKYDAENNLMCYMYLDNKTFVNNHLVRTGYVDVDTSFDYTCKKKFMDSLPK
;
A
#
# COMPACT_ATOMS: atom_id res chain seq x y z
N LYS A 1 -28.41 -15.48 -13.88
CA LYS A 1 -28.14 -15.65 -13.99
C LYS A 1 -27.71 -15.51 -13.92
N LYS A 2 -27.66 -15.31 -13.54
CA LYS A 2 -27.27 -15.45 -13.59
C LYS A 2 -26.79 -15.28 -13.41
N LEU A 3 -26.87 -15.10 -13.01
CA LEU A 3 -26.47 -15.19 -13.02
C LEU A 3 -26.00 -15.13 -12.84
N GLN A 4 -26.08 -15.14 -12.66
CA GLN A 4 -25.67 -15.37 -12.75
C GLN A 4 -25.15 -15.30 -12.74
N PHE A 5 -25.12 -15.25 -12.43
CA PHE A 5 -24.56 -15.45 -12.61
C PHE A 5 -24.06 -15.22 -12.39
N GLY A 6 -24.30 -15.02 -12.13
CA GLY A 6 -23.79 -14.91 -11.93
C GLY A 6 -23.23 -14.98 -11.45
N SER A 7 -23.17 -14.89 -11.16
CA SER A 7 -22.59 -15.20 -10.89
C SER A 7 -21.93 -15.56 -10.89
N ARG A 8 -21.53 -15.68 -11.04
CA ARG A 8 -20.72 -16.01 -11.00
C ARG A 8 -19.93 -15.70 -11.41
N ILE A 9 -19.97 -16.02 -11.88
CA ILE A 9 -19.08 -15.44 -12.50
C ILE A 9 -18.09 -14.56 -12.02
N ASP A 10 -18.11 -13.93 -11.53
CA ASP A 10 -17.26 -12.99 -10.90
C ASP A 10 -16.12 -13.49 -10.12
N GLN A 11 -16.10 -14.73 -9.70
CA GLN A 11 -15.01 -15.29 -8.93
C GLN A 11 -13.71 -15.29 -9.69
N SER A 12 -13.73 -15.49 -10.98
CA SER A 12 -12.50 -15.49 -11.72
C SER A 12 -11.89 -14.11 -11.74
N GLU A 13 -12.72 -13.08 -11.72
CA GLU A 13 -12.22 -11.73 -11.70
C GLU A 13 -11.65 -11.37 -10.35
N SER A 14 -12.25 -11.86 -9.26
CA SER A 14 -11.77 -11.54 -7.94
C SER A 14 -10.41 -12.14 -7.66
N LYS A 15 -9.98 -13.11 -8.43
CA LYS A 15 -8.67 -13.72 -8.27
C LYS A 15 -7.59 -12.96 -8.98
N ARG A 16 -7.96 -12.00 -9.80
CA ARG A 16 -7.03 -11.25 -10.60
C ARG A 16 -6.89 -9.85 -10.00
N GLU A 17 -5.68 -9.53 -9.56
CA GLU A 17 -5.42 -8.20 -9.04
C GLU A 17 -5.38 -7.21 -10.18
N GLU A 18 -5.97 -6.05 -9.99
CA GLU A 18 -5.83 -4.97 -10.95
C GLU A 18 -4.47 -4.31 -10.72
N LEU A 19 -3.69 -4.19 -11.79
CA LEU A 19 -2.34 -3.64 -11.70
C LEU A 19 -2.33 -2.17 -12.11
N PHE A 20 -1.54 -1.38 -11.39
CA PHE A 20 -1.38 0.04 -11.64
C PHE A 20 0.10 0.36 -11.81
N SER A 21 0.40 1.39 -12.59
CA SER A 21 1.75 1.93 -12.66
C SER A 21 1.87 3.08 -11.66
N VAL A 22 3.02 3.21 -11.04
CA VAL A 22 3.30 4.31 -10.12
C VAL A 22 3.85 5.48 -10.92
N LYS A 23 3.23 6.66 -10.76
CA LYS A 23 3.70 7.85 -11.42
C LYS A 23 4.78 8.53 -10.60
N LYS A 24 4.55 8.68 -9.28
CA LYS A 24 5.56 9.31 -8.45
C LYS A 24 5.31 9.01 -6.97
N VAL A 25 6.38 9.09 -6.17
CA VAL A 25 6.30 8.99 -4.73
C VAL A 25 6.24 10.41 -4.18
N ILE A 26 5.09 10.77 -3.59
CA ILE A 26 4.87 12.13 -3.07
C ILE A 26 5.55 12.29 -1.72
N SER A 27 5.40 11.29 -0.86
CA SER A 27 5.98 11.27 0.47
C SER A 27 6.15 9.82 0.88
N PRO A 28 6.79 9.53 2.04
CA PRO A 28 6.99 8.12 2.44
C PRO A 28 5.70 7.32 2.57
N ASP A 29 4.56 7.98 2.72
CA ASP A 29 3.28 7.28 2.86
C ASP A 29 2.28 7.59 1.75
N LYS A 30 2.63 8.42 0.75
CA LYS A 30 1.70 8.81 -0.31
C LYS A 30 2.30 8.55 -1.68
N ILE A 31 1.53 7.86 -2.52
CA ILE A 31 1.97 7.42 -3.84
C ILE A 31 0.94 7.88 -4.85
N GLU A 32 1.39 8.52 -5.92
CA GLU A 32 0.50 8.87 -7.05
C GLU A 32 0.63 7.81 -8.13
N LEU A 33 -0.51 7.26 -8.53
CA LEU A 33 -0.58 6.27 -9.60
C LEU A 33 -0.78 6.96 -10.94
N SER A 34 -0.45 6.26 -12.02
CA SER A 34 -0.50 6.83 -13.36
C SER A 34 -1.91 7.20 -13.81
N ASN A 35 -2.93 6.63 -13.18
CA ASN A 35 -4.33 6.98 -13.48
C ASN A 35 -4.81 8.24 -12.75
N GLY A 36 -3.91 8.91 -12.03
CA GLY A 36 -4.24 10.14 -11.31
C GLY A 36 -4.67 9.93 -9.87
N LEU A 37 -4.85 8.68 -9.43
CA LEU A 37 -5.28 8.39 -8.07
C LEU A 37 -4.08 8.50 -7.13
N THR A 38 -4.25 9.21 -6.02
CA THR A 38 -3.25 9.25 -4.95
C THR A 38 -3.72 8.36 -3.82
N VAL A 39 -2.85 7.45 -3.38
CA VAL A 39 -3.17 6.53 -2.29
C VAL A 39 -2.20 6.73 -1.16
N ARG A 40 -2.64 6.40 0.05
CA ARG A 40 -1.82 6.45 1.24
C ARG A 40 -1.51 5.02 1.68
N LEU A 41 -0.24 4.77 2.04
CA LEU A 41 0.16 3.46 2.53
C LEU A 41 -0.36 3.28 3.94
N LEU A 42 -1.27 2.33 4.12
CA LEU A 42 -1.94 2.09 5.40
C LEU A 42 -0.92 1.66 6.44
N GLY A 43 -0.99 2.27 7.61
CA GLY A 43 -0.13 1.91 8.74
C GLY A 43 1.25 2.54 8.72
N ILE A 44 1.56 3.35 7.71
CA ILE A 44 2.88 3.97 7.57
C ILE A 44 2.80 5.43 8.04
N LYS A 45 3.71 5.80 8.93
CA LYS A 45 3.83 7.17 9.42
C LYS A 45 5.20 7.69 9.04
N PRO A 46 5.28 8.79 8.29
CA PRO A 46 6.60 9.31 7.88
C PRO A 46 7.45 9.69 9.08
N ASN A 47 8.74 9.43 8.99
CA ASN A 47 9.72 9.87 9.98
C ASN A 47 10.57 10.95 9.33
N PRO A 48 10.52 12.19 9.82
CA PRO A 48 11.24 13.30 9.16
C PRO A 48 12.74 13.08 9.06
N LEU A 49 13.32 12.29 9.98
CA LEU A 49 14.77 12.04 9.96
C LEU A 49 15.21 11.22 8.76
N TYR A 50 14.32 10.43 8.19
CA TYR A 50 14.66 9.49 7.10
C TYR A 50 13.78 9.67 5.87
N GLN A 51 13.17 10.84 5.72
CA GLN A 51 12.20 11.04 4.64
C GLN A 51 12.83 10.81 3.26
N GLY A 52 14.02 11.33 3.02
CA GLY A 52 14.70 11.14 1.75
C GLY A 52 15.02 9.69 1.48
N GLU A 53 15.51 8.98 2.49
CA GLU A 53 15.83 7.56 2.35
C GLU A 53 14.59 6.74 2.06
N ALA A 54 13.46 7.05 2.74
CA ALA A 54 12.22 6.33 2.51
C ALA A 54 11.72 6.53 1.09
N ILE A 55 11.75 7.77 0.60
CA ILE A 55 11.30 8.08 -0.74
C ILE A 55 12.18 7.37 -1.77
N SER A 56 13.50 7.42 -1.58
CA SER A 56 14.43 6.74 -2.50
C SER A 56 14.20 5.23 -2.51
N PHE A 57 13.97 4.64 -1.35
CA PHE A 57 13.68 3.21 -1.24
C PHE A 57 12.42 2.85 -2.07
N LEU A 58 11.36 3.65 -1.93
CA LEU A 58 10.13 3.39 -2.66
C LEU A 58 10.31 3.59 -4.15
N GLN A 59 11.01 4.66 -4.57
CA GLN A 59 11.25 4.91 -5.98
C GLN A 59 11.99 3.74 -6.63
N GLU A 60 12.96 3.19 -5.92
CA GLU A 60 13.73 2.06 -6.42
C GLU A 60 12.86 0.81 -6.54
N LYS A 61 12.01 0.57 -5.54
CA LYS A 61 11.11 -0.60 -5.56
C LYS A 61 10.11 -0.55 -6.70
N PHE A 62 9.65 0.65 -7.06
CA PHE A 62 8.63 0.79 -8.10
C PHE A 62 9.19 0.83 -9.51
N GLN A 63 10.53 0.86 -9.67
CA GLN A 63 11.15 0.93 -10.99
C GLN A 63 10.77 -0.28 -11.82
N LYS A 64 10.14 -0.03 -12.99
CA LYS A 64 9.76 -1.09 -13.92
C LYS A 64 8.83 -2.13 -13.31
N ARG A 65 8.09 -1.76 -12.26
CA ARG A 65 7.17 -2.65 -11.59
C ARG A 65 5.78 -2.04 -11.55
N LYS A 66 4.77 -2.87 -11.63
CA LYS A 66 3.41 -2.47 -11.36
C LYS A 66 3.03 -2.89 -9.96
N VAL A 67 1.96 -2.31 -9.44
CA VAL A 67 1.50 -2.57 -8.09
C VAL A 67 0.04 -2.97 -8.11
N PHE A 68 -0.38 -3.70 -7.08
CA PHE A 68 -1.80 -3.90 -6.81
C PHE A 68 -2.08 -3.53 -5.37
N LEU A 69 -3.36 -3.23 -5.10
CA LEU A 69 -3.78 -2.67 -3.83
C LEU A 69 -4.74 -3.61 -3.13
N LYS A 70 -4.60 -3.72 -1.81
CA LYS A 70 -5.60 -4.39 -0.98
C LYS A 70 -6.03 -3.41 0.10
N TYR A 71 -7.25 -3.57 0.58
CA TYR A 71 -7.85 -2.62 1.53
C TYR A 71 -8.18 -3.31 2.83
N ASP A 72 -8.23 -2.51 3.89
CA ASP A 72 -8.72 -2.97 5.18
C ASP A 72 -10.12 -2.43 5.39
N ALA A 73 -10.68 -2.64 6.58
CA ALA A 73 -12.04 -2.20 6.89
C ALA A 73 -12.20 -0.69 6.76
N ILE A 74 -11.19 0.06 7.18
CA ILE A 74 -11.20 1.51 7.03
C ILE A 74 -10.42 1.86 5.77
N LYS A 75 -11.12 2.42 4.78
CA LYS A 75 -10.51 2.70 3.47
C LYS A 75 -10.02 4.12 3.33
N TYR A 76 -10.52 5.05 4.16
CA TYR A 76 -10.16 6.47 4.01
C TYR A 76 -9.69 7.01 5.34
N ASP A 77 -8.69 7.89 5.29
CA ASP A 77 -8.23 8.56 6.50
C ASP A 77 -9.08 9.81 6.75
N ALA A 78 -8.73 10.57 7.79
CA ALA A 78 -9.50 11.76 8.17
C ALA A 78 -9.50 12.83 7.08
N GLU A 79 -8.52 12.81 6.19
CA GLU A 79 -8.39 13.75 5.08
C GLU A 79 -8.95 13.20 3.78
N ASN A 80 -9.65 12.07 3.86
CA ASN A 80 -10.29 11.42 2.72
C ASN A 80 -9.28 10.86 1.71
N ASN A 81 -8.08 10.53 2.14
CA ASN A 81 -7.13 9.80 1.31
C ASN A 81 -7.45 8.31 1.35
N LEU A 82 -7.43 7.67 0.18
CA LEU A 82 -7.64 6.22 0.09
C LEU A 82 -6.41 5.52 0.64
N MET A 83 -6.61 4.70 1.66
CA MET A 83 -5.53 3.94 2.31
C MET A 83 -5.49 2.53 1.77
N CYS A 84 -4.29 1.99 1.60
CA CYS A 84 -4.15 0.65 1.04
C CYS A 84 -2.90 -0.05 1.56
N TYR A 85 -2.95 -1.38 1.49
CA TYR A 85 -1.76 -2.22 1.52
C TYR A 85 -1.29 -2.38 0.08
N MET A 86 -0.06 -1.98 -0.21
CA MET A 86 0.45 -1.99 -1.57
C MET A 86 1.41 -3.16 -1.77
N TYR A 87 1.23 -3.86 -2.88
CA TYR A 87 2.07 -5.00 -3.26
C TYR A 87 2.63 -4.75 -4.64
N LEU A 88 3.88 -5.16 -4.86
CA LEU A 88 4.43 -5.19 -6.20
C LEU A 88 3.83 -6.35 -6.97
N ASP A 89 3.97 -6.33 -8.29
CA ASP A 89 3.45 -7.39 -9.15
C ASP A 89 4.09 -8.75 -8.85
N ASN A 90 5.26 -8.78 -8.18
CA ASN A 90 5.90 -10.02 -7.74
C ASN A 90 5.50 -10.41 -6.33
N LYS A 91 4.42 -9.81 -5.78
CA LYS A 91 3.86 -10.10 -4.46
C LYS A 91 4.65 -9.54 -3.29
N THR A 92 5.65 -8.69 -3.52
CA THR A 92 6.36 -8.01 -2.43
C THR A 92 5.43 -7.06 -1.69
N PHE A 93 5.33 -7.20 -0.39
CA PHE A 93 4.46 -6.36 0.46
C PHE A 93 5.21 -5.07 0.79
N VAL A 94 4.92 -4.01 0.04
CA VAL A 94 5.68 -2.75 0.11
C VAL A 94 5.60 -2.12 1.50
N ASN A 95 4.39 -2.05 2.09
CA ASN A 95 4.23 -1.44 3.42
C ASN A 95 5.17 -2.08 4.43
N ASN A 96 5.18 -3.41 4.47
CA ASN A 96 5.98 -4.12 5.47
C ASN A 96 7.47 -4.00 5.21
N HIS A 97 7.87 -4.07 3.95
CA HIS A 97 9.28 -3.89 3.60
C HIS A 97 9.78 -2.50 4.00
N LEU A 98 8.94 -1.48 3.81
CA LEU A 98 9.30 -0.13 4.21
C LEU A 98 9.47 -0.03 5.73
N VAL A 99 8.57 -0.64 6.48
CA VAL A 99 8.67 -0.67 7.95
C VAL A 99 10.00 -1.31 8.38
N ARG A 100 10.38 -2.39 7.72
CA ARG A 100 11.60 -3.13 8.08
C ARG A 100 12.88 -2.32 7.85
N THR A 101 12.84 -1.31 6.99
CA THR A 101 14.02 -0.46 6.79
C THR A 101 14.32 0.42 7.99
N GLY A 102 13.31 0.72 8.80
CA GLY A 102 13.44 1.71 9.87
C GLY A 102 13.31 3.14 9.41
N TYR A 103 13.02 3.38 8.13
CA TYR A 103 12.93 4.74 7.59
C TYR A 103 11.57 5.37 7.87
N VAL A 104 10.62 4.62 8.38
CA VAL A 104 9.29 5.13 8.70
C VAL A 104 8.88 4.58 10.06
N ASP A 105 7.87 5.22 10.65
CA ASP A 105 7.25 4.72 11.88
C ASP A 105 5.97 3.98 11.53
N VAL A 106 5.44 3.23 12.47
CA VAL A 106 4.16 2.55 12.32
C VAL A 106 3.10 3.44 12.96
N ASP A 107 2.01 3.65 12.22
CA ASP A 107 0.88 4.42 12.75
C ASP A 107 0.12 3.52 13.73
N THR A 108 0.04 3.95 14.98
CA THR A 108 -0.64 3.21 16.03
C THR A 108 -1.91 3.92 16.50
N SER A 109 -2.35 4.95 15.77
CA SER A 109 -3.47 5.78 16.21
C SER A 109 -4.84 5.12 16.02
N PHE A 110 -4.90 4.02 15.27
CA PHE A 110 -6.14 3.27 15.07
C PHE A 110 -5.80 1.80 14.84
N ASP A 111 -6.82 0.95 14.81
CA ASP A 111 -6.62 -0.48 14.60
C ASP A 111 -6.79 -0.85 13.14
N TYR A 112 -5.95 -1.75 12.66
CA TYR A 112 -6.01 -2.31 11.32
C TYR A 112 -5.38 -3.70 11.35
N THR A 113 -5.69 -4.51 10.36
CA THR A 113 -5.33 -5.92 10.38
C THR A 113 -3.82 -6.17 10.53
N CYS A 114 -2.98 -5.40 9.82
CA CYS A 114 -1.53 -5.64 9.82
C CYS A 114 -0.77 -4.87 10.90
N LYS A 115 -1.47 -4.22 11.84
CA LYS A 115 -0.82 -3.39 12.84
C LYS A 115 0.23 -4.15 13.64
N LYS A 116 -0.12 -5.34 14.15
CA LYS A 116 0.82 -6.14 14.92
C LYS A 116 1.99 -6.58 14.05
N LYS A 117 1.72 -6.99 12.83
CA LYS A 117 2.77 -7.41 11.91
C LYS A 117 3.77 -6.29 11.67
N PHE A 118 3.28 -5.07 11.46
CA PHE A 118 4.15 -3.92 11.25
C PHE A 118 4.97 -3.59 12.50
N MET A 119 4.33 -3.64 13.67
CA MET A 119 5.05 -3.39 14.91
C MET A 119 6.17 -4.41 15.12
N ASP A 120 5.89 -5.68 14.83
CA ASP A 120 6.89 -6.74 14.97
C ASP A 120 8.01 -6.61 13.94
N SER A 121 7.76 -5.93 12.82
CA SER A 121 8.75 -5.78 11.75
C SER A 121 9.68 -4.59 11.95
N LEU A 122 9.41 -3.73 12.93
CA LEU A 122 10.29 -2.59 13.18
C LEU A 122 11.68 -3.08 13.60
N PRO A 123 12.75 -2.42 13.13
CA PRO A 123 14.10 -2.77 13.57
C PRO A 123 14.24 -2.57 15.09
N LYS A 124 15.07 -3.38 15.69
CA LYS A 124 15.31 -3.30 17.14
C LYS A 124 16.60 -2.59 17.45
#